data_d61b19f6edd6de4d0720e3f340687b7d
#
_entry.id   d61b19f6edd6de4d0720e3f340687b7d
#
_cell.length_a   1.000
_cell.length_b   1.000
_cell.length_c   1.000
_cell.angle_alpha   90.00
_cell.angle_beta   90.00
_cell.angle_gamma   90.00
#
_symmetry.space_group_name_H-M   'P 1'
#
loop_
_entity.id
_entity.type
_entity.pdbx_description
1 polymer ?
#
loop_
_entity_poly.entity_id
_entity_poly.type
_entity_poly.pdbx_seq_one_letter_code
_entity_poly.pdbx_strand_id
1 'polypeptide(L)'
;MAAAFAAWPASYPDLVAQVGCPRGQAVQIAGAWEPFERGEMLWRGDLHQIYVLRRAGTWAVYDDLWREGDMQWDAAIVPPGGFMQPVHGFGLVWRQQPGVRDGLGWATASEATFNAAFQPFERALLIADAAQSRLWALLSDGTWLAGP
;
A
#
# COMPACT_ATOMS: atom_id res chain seq x y z
N MET A 1 3.85 -0.60 -22.20
CA MET A 1 3.62 -1.07 -20.81
C MET A 1 4.96 -1.49 -20.22
N ALA A 2 5.25 -1.12 -18.98
CA ALA A 2 6.49 -1.53 -18.33
C ALA A 2 6.51 -3.04 -18.10
N ALA A 3 7.71 -3.62 -18.01
CA ALA A 3 7.88 -5.07 -17.83
C ALA A 3 7.11 -5.60 -16.61
N ALA A 4 7.02 -4.80 -15.53
CA ALA A 4 6.31 -5.18 -14.31
C ALA A 4 4.79 -5.43 -14.53
N PHE A 5 4.22 -4.85 -15.58
CA PHE A 5 2.79 -4.98 -15.88
C PHE A 5 2.52 -5.72 -17.19
N ALA A 6 3.54 -6.21 -17.87
CA ALA A 6 3.40 -6.79 -19.21
C ALA A 6 2.48 -8.03 -19.24
N ALA A 7 2.51 -8.83 -18.21
CA ALA A 7 1.76 -10.08 -18.15
C ALA A 7 0.40 -9.97 -17.42
N TRP A 8 0.12 -8.85 -16.75
CA TRP A 8 -1.07 -8.76 -15.92
C TRP A 8 -2.40 -8.85 -16.69
N PRO A 9 -2.53 -8.33 -17.93
CA PRO A 9 -3.81 -8.48 -18.64
C PRO A 9 -4.23 -9.92 -18.88
N ALA A 10 -3.26 -10.79 -19.15
CA ALA A 10 -3.55 -12.21 -19.34
C ALA A 10 -3.88 -12.93 -18.03
N SER A 11 -3.24 -12.49 -16.92
CA SER A 11 -3.45 -13.07 -15.58
C SER A 11 -4.72 -12.59 -14.91
N TYR A 12 -5.19 -11.39 -15.26
CA TYR A 12 -6.33 -10.73 -14.62
C TYR A 12 -7.27 -10.09 -15.64
N PRO A 13 -7.92 -10.89 -16.51
CA PRO A 13 -8.73 -10.34 -17.60
C PRO A 13 -9.90 -9.46 -17.11
N ASP A 14 -10.50 -9.80 -15.97
CA ASP A 14 -11.61 -9.02 -15.42
C ASP A 14 -11.15 -7.67 -14.89
N LEU A 15 -9.91 -7.57 -14.46
CA LEU A 15 -9.32 -6.33 -13.97
C LEU A 15 -9.06 -5.35 -15.12
N VAL A 16 -8.72 -5.85 -16.31
CA VAL A 16 -8.48 -5.02 -17.50
C VAL A 16 -9.66 -4.07 -17.77
N ALA A 17 -10.88 -4.62 -17.73
CA ALA A 17 -12.09 -3.82 -17.96
C ALA A 17 -12.32 -2.79 -16.85
N GLN A 18 -11.94 -3.10 -15.63
CA GLN A 18 -12.13 -2.20 -14.48
C GLN A 18 -11.15 -1.03 -14.47
N VAL A 19 -9.91 -1.25 -14.86
CA VAL A 19 -8.87 -0.22 -14.78
C VAL A 19 -8.82 0.70 -16.01
N GLY A 20 -9.22 0.23 -17.15
CA GLY A 20 -9.16 0.98 -18.41
C GLY A 20 -7.75 1.02 -19.03
N CYS A 21 -7.50 2.04 -19.84
CA CYS A 21 -6.22 2.21 -20.53
C CYS A 21 -5.18 2.89 -19.65
N PRO A 22 -3.87 2.62 -19.88
CA PRO A 22 -2.81 3.37 -19.20
C PRO A 22 -2.89 4.86 -19.55
N ARG A 23 -2.67 5.70 -18.53
CA ARG A 23 -2.63 7.17 -18.67
C ARG A 23 -1.25 7.76 -18.54
N GLY A 24 -0.24 6.96 -18.33
CA GLY A 24 1.14 7.38 -18.18
C GLY A 24 2.05 6.19 -18.20
N GLN A 25 3.34 6.46 -18.13
CA GLN A 25 4.34 5.41 -18.07
C GLN A 25 4.46 4.89 -16.64
N ALA A 26 4.84 3.62 -16.52
CA ALA A 26 5.21 3.07 -15.24
C ALA A 26 6.53 3.69 -14.77
N VAL A 27 6.63 3.98 -13.49
CA VAL A 27 7.84 4.48 -12.85
C VAL A 27 8.29 3.51 -11.78
N GLN A 28 9.61 3.30 -11.69
CA GLN A 28 10.23 2.48 -10.64
C GLN A 28 10.59 3.38 -9.47
N ILE A 29 10.09 3.05 -8.30
CA ILE A 29 10.17 3.90 -7.11
C ILE A 29 10.44 3.04 -5.89
N ALA A 30 11.23 3.56 -4.94
CA ALA A 30 11.37 2.92 -3.64
C ALA A 30 10.00 2.84 -2.96
N GLY A 31 9.63 1.65 -2.53
CA GLY A 31 8.40 1.37 -1.83
C GLY A 31 8.62 0.62 -0.53
N ALA A 32 7.59 0.54 0.27
CA ALA A 32 7.55 -0.31 1.46
C ALA A 32 6.15 -0.89 1.62
N TRP A 33 6.08 -2.02 2.29
CA TRP A 33 4.85 -2.76 2.52
C TRP A 33 4.85 -3.31 3.94
N GLU A 34 3.70 -3.26 4.59
CA GLU A 34 3.51 -3.86 5.90
C GLU A 34 2.14 -4.52 5.98
N PRO A 35 2.06 -5.81 6.38
CA PRO A 35 0.78 -6.48 6.58
C PRO A 35 0.22 -6.20 7.97
N PHE A 36 -1.12 -6.11 8.02
CA PHE A 36 -1.89 -5.90 9.25
C PHE A 36 -2.95 -6.99 9.40
N GLU A 37 -3.56 -7.07 10.57
CA GLU A 37 -4.61 -8.06 10.83
C GLU A 37 -5.76 -7.98 9.81
N ARG A 38 -6.14 -6.76 9.39
CA ARG A 38 -7.29 -6.53 8.51
C ARG A 38 -6.94 -5.63 7.33
N GLY A 39 -5.75 -5.79 6.77
CA GLY A 39 -5.34 -5.06 5.59
C GLY A 39 -3.84 -4.90 5.47
N GLU A 40 -3.44 -3.85 4.77
CA GLU A 40 -2.05 -3.60 4.42
C GLU A 40 -1.79 -2.10 4.35
N MET A 41 -0.53 -1.70 4.49
CA MET A 41 -0.05 -0.36 4.14
C MET A 41 1.03 -0.45 3.08
N LEU A 42 1.03 0.50 2.15
CA LEU A 42 2.06 0.70 1.13
C LEU A 42 2.62 2.10 1.24
N TRP A 43 3.93 2.25 1.07
CA TRP A 43 4.60 3.54 1.02
C TRP A 43 5.15 3.79 -0.37
N ARG A 44 5.04 5.02 -0.83
CA ARG A 44 5.55 5.49 -2.11
C ARG A 44 6.58 6.60 -1.88
N GLY A 45 7.83 6.32 -2.20
CA GLY A 45 8.94 7.17 -1.81
C GLY A 45 9.09 8.48 -2.57
N ASP A 46 8.67 8.55 -3.85
CA ASP A 46 8.82 9.77 -4.65
C ASP A 46 7.85 10.88 -4.23
N LEU A 47 6.63 10.51 -3.86
CA LEU A 47 5.59 11.45 -3.44
C LEU A 47 5.40 11.50 -1.93
N HIS A 48 6.13 10.70 -1.16
CA HIS A 48 5.98 10.59 0.29
C HIS A 48 4.52 10.36 0.69
N GLN A 49 3.92 9.32 0.10
CA GLN A 49 2.52 8.96 0.36
C GLN A 49 2.41 7.56 0.95
N ILE A 50 1.39 7.38 1.77
CA ILE A 50 1.06 6.11 2.40
C ILE A 50 -0.36 5.73 1.98
N TYR A 51 -0.50 4.53 1.43
CA TYR A 51 -1.78 3.95 1.05
C TYR A 51 -2.21 2.96 2.13
N VAL A 52 -3.43 3.13 2.62
CA VAL A 52 -4.06 2.24 3.60
C VAL A 52 -5.09 1.40 2.87
N LEU A 53 -4.87 0.09 2.86
CA LEU A 53 -5.70 -0.88 2.16
C LEU A 53 -6.42 -1.74 3.19
N ARG A 54 -7.74 -1.55 3.33
CA ARG A 54 -8.54 -2.32 4.28
C ARG A 54 -9.04 -3.61 3.65
N ARG A 55 -8.99 -4.70 4.39
CA ARG A 55 -9.52 -6.00 3.92
C ARG A 55 -10.99 -5.91 3.51
N ALA A 56 -11.75 -4.99 4.09
CA ALA A 56 -13.13 -4.72 3.69
C ALA A 56 -13.27 -4.27 2.22
N GLY A 57 -12.17 -3.90 1.56
CA GLY A 57 -12.13 -3.61 0.13
C GLY A 57 -11.94 -2.14 -0.21
N THR A 58 -11.77 -1.25 0.77
CA THR A 58 -11.57 0.18 0.55
C THR A 58 -10.11 0.58 0.77
N TRP A 59 -9.70 1.70 0.13
CA TRP A 59 -8.38 2.27 0.31
C TRP A 59 -8.46 3.78 0.55
N ALA A 60 -7.42 4.30 1.17
CA ALA A 60 -7.22 5.73 1.36
C ALA A 60 -5.74 6.06 1.23
N VAL A 61 -5.43 7.31 0.94
CA VAL A 61 -4.05 7.81 0.84
C VAL A 61 -3.84 8.95 1.83
N TYR A 62 -2.67 8.95 2.46
CA TYR A 62 -2.25 9.97 3.42
C TYR A 62 -0.83 10.40 3.08
N ASP A 63 -0.49 11.65 3.40
CA ASP A 63 0.90 12.11 3.31
C ASP A 63 1.73 11.45 4.41
N ASP A 64 2.96 11.07 4.07
CA ASP A 64 3.95 10.62 5.05
C ASP A 64 4.61 11.86 5.66
N LEU A 65 4.15 12.24 6.84
CA LEU A 65 4.63 13.42 7.56
C LEU A 65 5.69 13.10 8.60
N TRP A 66 6.06 11.84 8.75
CA TRP A 66 7.09 11.44 9.71
C TRP A 66 8.45 11.96 9.28
N ARG A 67 9.21 12.49 10.24
CA ARG A 67 10.56 13.03 10.01
C ARG A 67 11.53 12.47 11.03
N GLU A 68 12.79 12.43 10.63
CA GLU A 68 13.88 12.05 11.52
C GLU A 68 13.85 12.89 12.80
N GLY A 69 13.91 12.23 13.95
CA GLY A 69 13.74 12.84 15.26
C GLY A 69 12.34 12.75 15.84
N ASP A 70 11.34 12.44 15.03
CA ASP A 70 9.99 12.19 15.53
C ASP A 70 9.92 10.85 16.28
N MET A 71 8.91 10.70 17.12
CA MET A 71 8.61 9.43 17.80
C MET A 71 8.46 8.31 16.77
N GLN A 72 9.29 7.27 16.89
CA GLN A 72 9.23 6.13 15.98
C GLN A 72 7.98 5.27 16.21
N TRP A 73 7.56 5.14 17.44
CA TRP A 73 6.40 4.39 17.91
C TRP A 73 6.04 4.85 19.32
N ASP A 74 4.83 4.56 19.76
CA ASP A 74 4.36 4.98 21.09
C ASP A 74 4.49 3.82 22.08
N ALA A 75 5.42 3.95 23.03
CA ALA A 75 5.67 2.92 24.04
C ALA A 75 4.46 2.64 24.96
N ALA A 76 3.49 3.57 25.04
CA ALA A 76 2.28 3.39 25.81
C ALA A 76 1.27 2.46 25.11
N ILE A 77 1.44 2.22 23.82
CA ILE A 77 0.57 1.36 23.02
C ILE A 77 1.25 -0.01 22.89
N VAL A 78 0.90 -0.94 23.75
CA VAL A 78 1.56 -2.25 23.85
C VAL A 78 0.83 -3.27 22.98
N PRO A 79 1.49 -3.87 21.98
CA PRO A 79 0.87 -4.89 21.16
C PRO A 79 0.69 -6.20 21.91
N PRO A 80 -0.35 -6.99 21.58
CA PRO A 80 -0.46 -8.37 22.07
C PRO A 80 0.70 -9.23 21.55
N GLY A 81 0.94 -10.36 22.19
CA GLY A 81 1.97 -11.30 21.74
C GLY A 81 1.75 -11.75 20.29
N GLY A 82 2.81 -11.73 19.48
CA GLY A 82 2.75 -12.09 18.08
C GLY A 82 2.39 -10.95 17.12
N PHE A 83 2.02 -9.79 17.67
CA PHE A 83 1.73 -8.59 16.89
C PHE A 83 2.74 -7.50 17.19
N MET A 84 2.75 -6.47 16.36
CA MET A 84 3.63 -5.33 16.55
C MET A 84 2.95 -4.02 16.19
N GLN A 85 3.45 -2.95 16.80
CA GLN A 85 3.05 -1.60 16.44
C GLN A 85 3.83 -1.18 15.19
N PRO A 86 3.19 -0.59 14.16
CA PRO A 86 3.94 -0.03 13.04
C PRO A 86 4.78 1.16 13.50
N VAL A 87 5.88 1.40 12.79
CA VAL A 87 6.85 2.44 13.15
C VAL A 87 6.96 3.49 12.06
N HIS A 88 7.63 4.60 12.37
CA HIS A 88 7.91 5.70 11.44
C HIS A 88 6.63 6.23 10.77
N GLY A 89 6.64 6.41 9.44
CA GLY A 89 5.50 6.94 8.69
C GLY A 89 4.24 6.10 8.79
N PHE A 90 4.35 4.79 8.68
CA PHE A 90 3.21 3.89 8.87
C PHE A 90 2.65 4.01 10.28
N GLY A 91 3.52 4.09 11.28
CA GLY A 91 3.11 4.27 12.67
C GLY A 91 2.39 5.59 12.90
N LEU A 92 2.89 6.67 12.32
CA LEU A 92 2.28 7.99 12.45
C LEU A 92 0.85 8.01 11.87
N VAL A 93 0.66 7.50 10.66
CA VAL A 93 -0.65 7.38 10.03
C VAL A 93 -1.57 6.49 10.89
N TRP A 94 -1.07 5.36 11.33
CA TRP A 94 -1.83 4.39 12.13
C TRP A 94 -2.34 4.99 13.45
N ARG A 95 -1.50 5.79 14.12
CA ARG A 95 -1.85 6.43 15.40
C ARG A 95 -2.75 7.66 15.23
N GLN A 96 -2.51 8.48 14.21
CA GLN A 96 -3.08 9.83 14.12
C GLN A 96 -4.29 9.93 13.20
N GLN A 97 -4.36 9.13 12.14
CA GLN A 97 -5.48 9.24 11.19
C GLN A 97 -6.71 8.49 11.72
N PRO A 98 -7.87 9.18 11.82
CA PRO A 98 -9.07 8.56 12.35
C PRO A 98 -9.45 7.27 11.60
N GLY A 99 -9.76 6.22 12.34
CA GLY A 99 -10.23 4.95 11.80
C GLY A 99 -9.17 4.03 11.20
N VAL A 100 -7.92 4.47 11.05
CA VAL A 100 -6.87 3.62 10.45
C VAL A 100 -6.51 2.48 11.39
N ARG A 101 -6.19 2.79 12.64
CA ARG A 101 -5.85 1.78 13.66
C ARG A 101 -6.98 0.77 13.85
N ASP A 102 -8.21 1.26 14.03
CA ASP A 102 -9.36 0.38 14.24
C ASP A 102 -9.69 -0.45 13.00
N GLY A 103 -9.51 0.11 11.81
CA GLY A 103 -9.77 -0.59 10.55
C GLY A 103 -8.75 -1.66 10.22
N LEU A 104 -7.46 -1.41 10.46
CA LEU A 104 -6.37 -2.34 10.13
C LEU A 104 -6.04 -3.31 11.26
N GLY A 105 -6.19 -2.89 12.51
CA GLY A 105 -5.67 -3.63 13.66
C GLY A 105 -4.16 -3.50 13.80
N TRP A 106 -3.53 -4.49 14.40
CA TRP A 106 -2.08 -4.53 14.63
C TRP A 106 -1.33 -4.99 13.37
N ALA A 107 -0.09 -4.56 13.24
CA ALA A 107 0.81 -5.13 12.24
C ALA A 107 1.14 -6.59 12.60
N THR A 108 1.20 -7.43 11.59
CA THR A 108 1.50 -8.86 11.73
C THR A 108 2.95 -9.20 11.40
N ALA A 109 3.66 -8.26 10.78
CA ALA A 109 5.09 -8.35 10.48
C ALA A 109 5.68 -6.94 10.37
N SER A 110 7.00 -6.84 10.41
CA SER A 110 7.70 -5.57 10.18
C SER A 110 7.51 -5.13 8.73
N GLU A 111 7.59 -3.81 8.50
CA GLU A 111 7.61 -3.29 7.14
C GLU A 111 8.82 -3.82 6.36
N ALA A 112 8.61 -4.05 5.07
CA ALA A 112 9.64 -4.49 4.15
C ALA A 112 9.74 -3.52 2.98
N THR A 113 10.95 -3.14 2.61
CA THR A 113 11.18 -2.30 1.43
C THR A 113 11.19 -3.15 0.16
N PHE A 114 10.77 -2.56 -0.94
CA PHE A 114 10.83 -3.21 -2.25
C PHE A 114 10.97 -2.17 -3.35
N ASN A 115 11.38 -2.63 -4.53
CA ASN A 115 11.40 -1.78 -5.72
C ASN A 115 10.03 -1.85 -6.37
N ALA A 116 9.26 -0.78 -6.23
CA ALA A 116 7.87 -0.74 -6.67
C ALA A 116 7.76 -0.15 -8.08
N ALA A 117 6.87 -0.70 -8.88
CA ALA A 117 6.43 -0.07 -10.11
C ALA A 117 5.05 0.54 -9.89
N PHE A 118 4.88 1.81 -10.27
CA PHE A 118 3.61 2.52 -10.21
C PHE A 118 3.22 2.94 -11.62
N GLN A 119 1.99 2.65 -12.01
CA GLN A 119 1.48 3.09 -13.31
C GLN A 119 0.02 3.56 -13.19
N PRO A 120 -0.27 4.81 -13.59
CA PRO A 120 -1.64 5.31 -13.62
C PRO A 120 -2.40 4.74 -14.81
N PHE A 121 -3.67 4.40 -14.58
CA PHE A 121 -4.65 3.98 -15.57
C PHE A 121 -5.86 4.91 -15.51
N GLU A 122 -6.78 4.79 -16.46
CA GLU A 122 -7.97 5.64 -16.51
C GLU A 122 -8.77 5.61 -15.21
N ARG A 123 -8.90 4.45 -14.58
CA ARG A 123 -9.73 4.24 -13.39
C ARG A 123 -9.00 3.57 -12.23
N ALA A 124 -7.67 3.59 -12.24
CA ALA A 124 -6.89 2.95 -11.18
C ALA A 124 -5.44 3.44 -11.15
N LEU A 125 -4.78 3.22 -10.03
CA LEU A 125 -3.34 3.19 -9.90
C LEU A 125 -2.92 1.74 -9.71
N LEU A 126 -2.07 1.22 -10.59
CA LEU A 126 -1.50 -0.11 -10.41
C LEU A 126 -0.13 -0.01 -9.75
N ILE A 127 0.10 -0.89 -8.79
CA ILE A 127 1.34 -0.98 -8.04
C ILE A 127 1.82 -2.43 -8.13
N ALA A 128 3.08 -2.65 -8.49
CA ALA A 128 3.63 -3.99 -8.62
C ALA A 128 4.95 -4.14 -7.86
N ASP A 129 5.12 -5.30 -7.26
CA ASP A 129 6.36 -5.82 -6.75
C ASP A 129 6.73 -7.05 -7.58
N ALA A 130 7.57 -6.85 -8.59
CA ALA A 130 7.95 -7.92 -9.50
C ALA A 130 8.74 -9.03 -8.82
N ALA A 131 9.55 -8.69 -7.82
CA ALA A 131 10.38 -9.68 -7.10
C ALA A 131 9.54 -10.70 -6.31
N GLN A 132 8.38 -10.27 -5.79
CA GLN A 132 7.47 -11.12 -5.03
C GLN A 132 6.20 -11.48 -5.79
N SER A 133 6.12 -11.13 -7.07
CA SER A 133 4.95 -11.39 -7.94
C SER A 133 3.65 -10.85 -7.33
N ARG A 134 3.69 -9.66 -6.71
CA ARG A 134 2.53 -9.02 -6.10
C ARG A 134 2.03 -7.88 -6.96
N LEU A 135 0.71 -7.73 -7.02
CA LEU A 135 0.05 -6.65 -7.73
C LEU A 135 -1.09 -6.09 -6.87
N TRP A 136 -1.17 -4.77 -6.81
CA TRP A 136 -2.29 -4.05 -6.18
C TRP A 136 -2.90 -3.11 -7.20
N ALA A 137 -4.22 -3.07 -7.26
CA ALA A 137 -4.97 -2.11 -8.07
C ALA A 137 -5.82 -1.25 -7.14
N LEU A 138 -5.52 0.04 -7.10
CA LEU A 138 -6.28 1.02 -6.33
C LEU A 138 -7.25 1.72 -7.28
N LEU A 139 -8.52 1.35 -7.21
CA LEU A 139 -9.54 1.83 -8.15
C LEU A 139 -10.03 3.23 -7.75
N SER A 140 -10.39 4.03 -8.74
CA SER A 140 -10.85 5.41 -8.52
C SER A 140 -12.18 5.51 -7.78
N ASP A 141 -12.93 4.40 -7.68
CA ASP A 141 -14.15 4.34 -6.87
C ASP A 141 -13.90 4.16 -5.36
N GLY A 142 -12.62 4.07 -4.94
CA GLY A 142 -12.24 3.88 -3.55
C GLY A 142 -12.09 2.44 -3.11
N THR A 143 -12.25 1.48 -4.03
CA THR A 143 -12.02 0.05 -3.76
C THR A 143 -10.65 -0.39 -4.26
N TRP A 144 -10.17 -1.54 -3.80
CA TRP A 144 -8.89 -2.08 -4.24
C TRP A 144 -8.95 -3.59 -4.42
N LEU A 145 -8.05 -4.08 -5.25
CA LEU A 145 -7.89 -5.50 -5.55
C LEU A 145 -6.42 -5.85 -5.46
N ALA A 146 -6.12 -7.06 -5.02
CA ALA A 146 -4.77 -7.60 -5.03
C ALA A 146 -4.71 -8.84 -5.91
N GLY A 147 -3.61 -8.96 -6.62
CA GLY A 147 -3.27 -10.18 -7.34
C GLY A 147 -2.36 -11.08 -6.51
N PRO A 148 -2.39 -12.38 -6.78
CA PRO A 148 -1.46 -13.32 -6.15
C PRO A 148 -0.02 -13.07 -6.59
#